data_2ef639d4bcbd6535cf11f8e2e865df37
#
_entry.id   2ef639d4bcbd6535cf11f8e2e865df37
#
_cell.length_a   1.000
_cell.length_b   1.000
_cell.length_c   1.000
_cell.angle_alpha   90.00
_cell.angle_beta   90.00
_cell.angle_gamma   90.00
#
_symmetry.space_group_name_H-M   'P 1'
#
loop_
_entity.id
_entity.type
_entity.pdbx_description
1 polymer ?
#
loop_
_entity_poly.entity_id
_entity_poly.type
_entity_poly.pdbx_seq_one_letter_code
_entity_poly.pdbx_strand_id
1 'polypeptide(L)'
;MDPTGRRDQILRNAKSVFARKGYHSAGVSDIIQKAGIARGTFYLYFEGKREVFGALLDILLKELEDLLQPVRLGRGEPEPLVQVRQNVSRVLHLVVHDPMIVRILFQQASALDARSQATLRRFFDRVHAMIIRSLDLGIRLGILRRCDTSTVAACLFGAVREVVERLASRRDPEEGLDALADEVVRFALTGIARAK
;
A
#
# COMPACT_ATOMS: atom_id res chain seq x y z
N MET A 1 -27.08 12.93 10.38
CA MET A 1 -25.65 12.70 10.11
C MET A 1 -25.59 11.52 9.14
N ASP A 2 -24.95 11.70 8.01
CA ASP A 2 -24.88 10.73 6.93
C ASP A 2 -24.22 9.41 7.42
N PRO A 3 -24.81 8.23 7.14
CA PRO A 3 -24.25 6.93 7.50
C PRO A 3 -22.82 6.72 6.95
N THR A 4 -22.52 7.19 5.75
CA THR A 4 -21.20 7.10 5.11
C THR A 4 -20.15 7.88 5.91
N GLY A 5 -20.46 9.10 6.31
CA GLY A 5 -19.54 9.93 7.10
C GLY A 5 -19.24 9.34 8.49
N ARG A 6 -20.18 8.58 9.09
CA ARG A 6 -19.95 7.94 10.40
C ARG A 6 -19.03 6.72 10.27
N ARG A 7 -19.21 5.91 9.25
CA ARG A 7 -18.32 4.78 8.96
C ARG A 7 -16.88 5.25 8.76
N ASP A 8 -16.68 6.30 7.98
CA ASP A 8 -15.36 6.89 7.71
C ASP A 8 -14.73 7.51 8.97
N GLN A 9 -15.56 8.12 9.85
CA GLN A 9 -15.08 8.61 11.15
C GLN A 9 -14.52 7.46 12.00
N ILE A 10 -15.21 6.32 12.06
CA ILE A 10 -14.75 5.14 12.79
C ILE A 10 -13.42 4.64 12.21
N LEU A 11 -13.32 4.50 10.89
CA LEU A 11 -12.12 4.02 10.20
C LEU A 11 -10.91 4.94 10.42
N ARG A 12 -11.05 6.25 10.26
CA ARG A 12 -9.96 7.22 10.53
C ARG A 12 -9.45 7.12 11.97
N ASN A 13 -10.36 7.01 12.95
CA ASN A 13 -9.98 6.91 14.35
C ASN A 13 -9.35 5.55 14.67
N ALA A 14 -9.87 4.46 14.11
CA ALA A 14 -9.31 3.13 14.25
C ALA A 14 -7.89 3.03 13.69
N LYS A 15 -7.63 3.60 12.49
CA LYS A 15 -6.31 3.69 11.90
C LYS A 15 -5.30 4.32 12.85
N SER A 16 -5.65 5.47 13.43
CA SER A 16 -4.81 6.14 14.42
C SER A 16 -4.60 5.31 15.70
N VAL A 17 -5.62 4.58 16.16
CA VAL A 17 -5.51 3.71 17.34
C VAL A 17 -4.57 2.53 17.04
N PHE A 18 -4.74 1.86 15.90
CA PHE A 18 -3.89 0.75 15.48
C PHE A 18 -2.43 1.17 15.29
N ALA A 19 -2.18 2.29 14.64
CA ALA A 19 -0.82 2.81 14.44
C ALA A 19 -0.10 3.14 15.76
N ARG A 20 -0.84 3.65 16.77
CA ARG A 20 -0.26 4.09 18.04
C ARG A 20 -0.10 2.96 19.04
N LYS A 21 -1.14 2.14 19.26
CA LYS A 21 -1.18 1.07 20.26
C LYS A 21 -0.75 -0.29 19.74
N GLY A 22 -0.72 -0.46 18.42
CA GLY A 22 -0.63 -1.76 17.77
C GLY A 22 -2.01 -2.41 17.64
N TYR A 23 -2.18 -3.22 16.59
CA TYR A 23 -3.43 -3.94 16.36
C TYR A 23 -3.79 -4.88 17.54
N HIS A 24 -2.81 -5.60 18.09
CA HIS A 24 -3.04 -6.58 19.17
C HIS A 24 -3.59 -5.90 20.43
N SER A 25 -2.93 -4.83 20.88
CA SER A 25 -3.26 -4.13 22.13
C SER A 25 -4.45 -3.16 21.99
N ALA A 26 -4.84 -2.83 20.75
CA ALA A 26 -5.99 -1.98 20.48
C ALA A 26 -7.30 -2.74 20.73
N GLY A 27 -8.17 -2.16 21.54
CA GLY A 27 -9.53 -2.65 21.78
C GLY A 27 -10.57 -1.85 20.98
N VAL A 28 -11.77 -2.42 20.79
CA VAL A 28 -12.93 -1.69 20.24
C VAL A 28 -13.26 -0.47 21.11
N SER A 29 -13.10 -0.57 22.44
CA SER A 29 -13.30 0.54 23.37
C SER A 29 -12.41 1.74 23.08
N ASP A 30 -11.14 1.50 22.69
CA ASP A 30 -10.23 2.57 22.31
C ASP A 30 -10.69 3.32 21.06
N ILE A 31 -11.24 2.56 20.09
CA ILE A 31 -11.78 3.15 18.85
C ILE A 31 -13.01 3.99 19.16
N ILE A 32 -13.93 3.45 19.94
CA ILE A 32 -15.18 4.13 20.39
C ILE A 32 -14.83 5.42 21.12
N GLN A 33 -13.93 5.36 22.09
CA GLN A 33 -13.49 6.53 22.88
C GLN A 33 -12.86 7.58 21.98
N LYS A 34 -11.94 7.17 21.08
CA LYS A 34 -11.27 8.11 20.18
C LYS A 34 -12.21 8.72 19.15
N ALA A 35 -13.19 7.95 18.67
CA ALA A 35 -14.18 8.42 17.72
C ALA A 35 -15.28 9.29 18.36
N GLY A 36 -15.38 9.32 19.69
CA GLY A 36 -16.41 10.08 20.42
C GLY A 36 -17.82 9.60 20.11
N ILE A 37 -18.02 8.29 19.97
CA ILE A 37 -19.33 7.68 19.63
C ILE A 37 -19.82 6.74 20.72
N ALA A 38 -21.12 6.47 20.74
CA ALA A 38 -21.71 5.46 21.63
C ALA A 38 -21.32 4.05 21.16
N ARG A 39 -21.21 3.10 22.11
CA ARG A 39 -20.86 1.69 21.82
C ARG A 39 -21.83 1.06 20.80
N GLY A 40 -23.14 1.30 20.95
CA GLY A 40 -24.13 0.81 19.99
C GLY A 40 -23.91 1.36 18.58
N THR A 41 -23.48 2.62 18.47
CA THR A 41 -23.16 3.23 17.16
C THR A 41 -22.04 2.49 16.46
N PHE A 42 -20.99 2.05 17.17
CA PHE A 42 -19.90 1.27 16.57
C PHE A 42 -20.43 -0.04 15.97
N TYR A 43 -21.24 -0.77 16.73
CA TYR A 43 -21.75 -2.09 16.32
C TYR A 43 -22.81 -2.04 15.23
N LEU A 44 -23.34 -0.86 14.89
CA LEU A 44 -24.16 -0.66 13.68
C LEU A 44 -23.32 -0.74 12.38
N TYR A 45 -22.02 -0.51 12.45
CA TYR A 45 -21.14 -0.43 11.29
C TYR A 45 -20.11 -1.55 11.21
N PHE A 46 -19.68 -2.09 12.35
CA PHE A 46 -18.62 -3.09 12.43
C PHE A 46 -18.87 -4.09 13.57
N GLU A 47 -18.72 -5.38 13.28
CA GLU A 47 -18.83 -6.45 14.27
C GLU A 47 -17.67 -6.45 15.28
N GLY A 48 -16.51 -5.87 14.90
CA GLY A 48 -15.32 -5.80 15.75
C GLY A 48 -14.08 -5.25 15.03
N LYS A 49 -12.97 -5.22 15.76
CA LYS A 49 -11.70 -4.64 15.26
C LYS A 49 -11.16 -5.33 14.01
N ARG A 50 -11.47 -6.61 13.79
CA ARG A 50 -11.08 -7.37 12.60
C ARG A 50 -11.73 -6.84 11.33
N GLU A 51 -13.02 -6.58 11.38
CA GLU A 51 -13.74 -6.03 10.23
C GLU A 51 -13.25 -4.62 9.91
N VAL A 52 -13.02 -3.80 10.93
CA VAL A 52 -12.40 -2.48 10.77
C VAL A 52 -11.02 -2.59 10.10
N PHE A 53 -10.20 -3.54 10.52
CA PHE A 53 -8.87 -3.77 9.92
C PHE A 53 -8.99 -4.18 8.45
N GLY A 54 -9.89 -5.11 8.13
CA GLY A 54 -10.16 -5.52 6.75
C GLY A 54 -10.60 -4.34 5.89
N ALA A 55 -11.54 -3.53 6.39
CA ALA A 55 -12.03 -2.34 5.69
C ALA A 55 -10.91 -1.30 5.45
N LEU A 56 -9.97 -1.13 6.36
CA LEU A 56 -8.80 -0.26 6.16
C LEU A 56 -7.88 -0.79 5.06
N LEU A 57 -7.66 -2.11 4.99
CA LEU A 57 -6.87 -2.72 3.92
C LEU A 57 -7.55 -2.60 2.56
N ASP A 58 -8.88 -2.77 2.50
CA ASP A 58 -9.64 -2.61 1.26
C ASP A 58 -9.59 -1.16 0.74
N ILE A 59 -9.69 -0.17 1.63
CA ILE A 59 -9.52 1.25 1.27
C ILE A 59 -8.13 1.50 0.71
N LEU A 60 -7.09 1.04 1.40
CA LEU A 60 -5.72 1.23 0.94
C LEU A 60 -5.46 0.57 -0.41
N LEU A 61 -6.01 -0.64 -0.62
CA LEU A 61 -5.85 -1.32 -1.89
C LEU A 61 -6.53 -0.55 -3.02
N LYS A 62 -7.73 -0.02 -2.76
CA LYS A 62 -8.41 0.84 -3.72
C LYS A 62 -7.62 2.12 -4.00
N GLU A 63 -7.07 2.76 -2.98
CA GLU A 63 -6.20 3.94 -3.15
C GLU A 63 -4.98 3.60 -4.04
N LEU A 64 -4.34 2.44 -3.84
CA LEU A 64 -3.24 1.99 -4.69
C LEU A 64 -3.69 1.71 -6.12
N GLU A 65 -4.84 1.06 -6.32
CA GLU A 65 -5.41 0.78 -7.65
C GLU A 65 -5.73 2.09 -8.41
N ASP A 66 -6.32 3.08 -7.73
CA ASP A 66 -6.67 4.37 -8.31
C ASP A 66 -5.43 5.25 -8.60
N LEU A 67 -4.39 5.11 -7.77
CA LEU A 67 -3.15 5.87 -7.86
C LEU A 67 -2.24 5.39 -9.00
N LEU A 68 -2.18 4.08 -9.22
CA LEU A 68 -1.30 3.45 -10.20
C LEU A 68 -1.91 3.51 -11.61
N GLN A 69 -1.23 4.25 -12.50
CA GLN A 69 -1.66 4.38 -13.88
C GLN A 69 -1.05 3.27 -14.74
N PRO A 70 -1.83 2.64 -15.64
CA PRO A 70 -1.29 1.68 -16.59
C PRO A 70 -0.31 2.39 -17.54
N VAL A 71 0.79 1.71 -17.88
CA VAL A 71 1.73 2.19 -18.89
C VAL A 71 1.04 2.17 -20.26
N ARG A 72 1.05 3.32 -20.94
CA ARG A 72 0.44 3.51 -22.26
C ARG A 72 1.52 3.80 -23.30
N LEU A 73 1.31 3.29 -24.51
CA LEU A 73 2.15 3.58 -25.67
C LEU A 73 1.31 4.36 -26.68
N GLY A 74 1.84 5.47 -27.21
CA GLY A 74 1.15 6.27 -28.21
C GLY A 74 1.79 7.62 -28.45
N ARG A 75 1.34 8.33 -29.49
CA ARG A 75 1.74 9.71 -29.73
C ARG A 75 1.24 10.59 -28.58
N GLY A 76 2.15 11.34 -27.96
CA GLY A 76 1.84 12.24 -26.84
C GLY A 76 1.89 11.60 -25.46
N GLU A 77 2.06 10.28 -25.35
CA GLU A 77 2.30 9.63 -24.05
C GLU A 77 3.79 9.77 -23.67
N PRO A 78 4.10 9.96 -22.38
CA PRO A 78 5.47 9.92 -21.90
C PRO A 78 6.12 8.56 -22.16
N GLU A 79 7.45 8.52 -22.24
CA GLU A 79 8.17 7.26 -22.34
C GLU A 79 7.76 6.28 -21.23
N PRO A 80 7.68 4.96 -21.53
CA PRO A 80 7.24 3.95 -20.55
C PRO A 80 7.98 4.02 -19.21
N LEU A 81 9.27 4.32 -19.26
CA LEU A 81 10.12 4.45 -18.08
C LEU A 81 9.70 5.64 -17.20
N VAL A 82 9.36 6.76 -17.82
CA VAL A 82 8.86 7.95 -17.13
C VAL A 82 7.53 7.62 -16.41
N GLN A 83 6.64 6.88 -17.07
CA GLN A 83 5.35 6.47 -16.48
C GLN A 83 5.55 5.52 -15.29
N VAL A 84 6.48 4.56 -15.37
CA VAL A 84 6.84 3.67 -14.25
C VAL A 84 7.42 4.49 -13.08
N ARG A 85 8.32 5.42 -13.36
CA ARG A 85 8.88 6.34 -12.36
C ARG A 85 7.79 7.13 -11.64
N GLN A 86 6.85 7.69 -12.38
CA GLN A 86 5.72 8.43 -11.82
C GLN A 86 4.87 7.54 -10.89
N ASN A 87 4.65 6.29 -11.25
CA ASN A 87 3.92 5.34 -10.40
C ASN A 87 4.69 5.05 -9.09
N VAL A 88 6.00 4.84 -9.16
CA VAL A 88 6.84 4.66 -7.95
C VAL A 88 6.80 5.93 -7.08
N SER A 89 6.98 7.10 -7.67
CA SER A 89 6.90 8.37 -6.95
C SER A 89 5.55 8.54 -6.24
N ARG A 90 4.42 8.23 -6.89
CA ARG A 90 3.09 8.29 -6.28
C ARG A 90 2.97 7.36 -5.05
N VAL A 91 3.51 6.14 -5.13
CA VAL A 91 3.51 5.20 -3.98
C VAL A 91 4.35 5.75 -2.82
N LEU A 92 5.53 6.32 -3.10
CA LEU A 92 6.38 6.91 -2.07
C LEU A 92 5.68 8.12 -1.41
N HIS A 93 5.02 8.98 -2.19
CA HIS A 93 4.23 10.09 -1.65
C HIS A 93 3.05 9.60 -0.78
N LEU A 94 2.32 8.56 -1.21
CA LEU A 94 1.25 7.97 -0.39
C LEU A 94 1.77 7.55 0.99
N VAL A 95 2.92 6.91 1.03
CA VAL A 95 3.56 6.44 2.28
C VAL A 95 3.97 7.60 3.18
N VAL A 96 4.56 8.64 2.60
CA VAL A 96 5.01 9.83 3.35
C VAL A 96 3.83 10.58 3.96
N HIS A 97 2.75 10.75 3.19
CA HIS A 97 1.55 11.43 3.66
C HIS A 97 0.73 10.60 4.66
N ASP A 98 0.93 9.26 4.68
CA ASP A 98 0.25 8.37 5.61
C ASP A 98 1.16 7.29 6.23
N PRO A 99 2.12 7.69 7.06
CA PRO A 99 3.06 6.76 7.70
C PRO A 99 2.37 5.76 8.63
N MET A 100 1.10 6.01 9.03
CA MET A 100 0.34 5.05 9.83
C MET A 100 0.06 3.76 9.07
N ILE A 101 -0.09 3.83 7.74
CA ILE A 101 -0.28 2.66 6.88
C ILE A 101 0.93 1.72 6.98
N VAL A 102 2.13 2.25 6.88
CA VAL A 102 3.38 1.46 6.95
C VAL A 102 3.50 0.73 8.28
N ARG A 103 3.17 1.41 9.38
CA ARG A 103 3.17 0.80 10.72
C ARG A 103 2.19 -0.37 10.81
N ILE A 104 0.99 -0.20 10.29
CA ILE A 104 -0.04 -1.25 10.32
C ILE A 104 0.35 -2.45 9.46
N LEU A 105 0.87 -2.21 8.24
CA LEU A 105 1.17 -3.27 7.28
C LEU A 105 2.41 -4.09 7.66
N PHE A 106 3.47 -3.43 8.12
CA PHE A 106 4.79 -4.06 8.20
C PHE A 106 5.29 -4.25 9.64
N GLN A 107 5.14 -3.26 10.51
CA GLN A 107 5.72 -3.33 11.85
C GLN A 107 4.92 -4.19 12.82
N GLN A 108 3.66 -4.48 12.52
CA GLN A 108 2.76 -5.18 13.44
C GLN A 108 2.22 -6.51 12.88
N ALA A 109 2.67 -6.92 11.72
CA ALA A 109 2.18 -8.12 11.04
C ALA A 109 2.34 -9.40 11.89
N SER A 110 3.42 -9.51 12.68
CA SER A 110 3.67 -10.65 13.56
C SER A 110 2.73 -10.74 14.79
N ALA A 111 2.12 -9.62 15.18
CA ALA A 111 1.20 -9.54 16.32
C ALA A 111 -0.27 -9.75 15.93
N LEU A 112 -0.57 -10.03 14.67
CA LEU A 112 -1.93 -10.26 14.19
C LEU A 112 -2.43 -11.66 14.56
N ASP A 113 -3.73 -11.79 14.87
CA ASP A 113 -4.39 -13.11 14.94
C ASP A 113 -4.45 -13.78 13.55
N ALA A 114 -4.63 -15.10 13.52
CA ALA A 114 -4.58 -15.90 12.29
C ALA A 114 -5.53 -15.40 11.19
N ARG A 115 -6.72 -14.90 11.55
CA ARG A 115 -7.69 -14.36 10.57
C ARG A 115 -7.26 -13.01 10.02
N SER A 116 -6.72 -12.12 10.86
CA SER A 116 -6.17 -10.84 10.43
C SER A 116 -4.90 -11.02 9.59
N GLN A 117 -4.06 -12.02 9.91
CA GLN A 117 -2.93 -12.41 9.06
C GLN A 117 -3.39 -12.91 7.67
N ALA A 118 -4.47 -13.71 7.63
CA ALA A 118 -5.03 -14.16 6.34
C ALA A 118 -5.57 -12.99 5.51
N THR A 119 -6.17 -11.99 6.15
CA THR A 119 -6.65 -10.77 5.48
C THR A 119 -5.47 -9.94 4.94
N LEU A 120 -4.41 -9.78 5.73
CA LEU A 120 -3.20 -9.09 5.28
C LEU A 120 -2.49 -9.84 4.14
N ARG A 121 -2.42 -11.17 4.19
CA ARG A 121 -1.88 -11.97 3.07
C ARG A 121 -2.67 -11.72 1.78
N ARG A 122 -4.00 -11.78 1.82
CA ARG A 122 -4.83 -11.49 0.63
C ARG A 122 -4.58 -10.09 0.06
N PHE A 123 -4.39 -9.09 0.92
CA PHE A 123 -3.98 -7.76 0.49
C PHE A 123 -2.66 -7.81 -0.29
N PHE A 124 -1.62 -8.44 0.25
CA PHE A 124 -0.33 -8.56 -0.43
C PHE A 124 -0.41 -9.38 -1.72
N ASP A 125 -1.21 -10.46 -1.75
CA ASP A 125 -1.44 -11.25 -2.97
C ASP A 125 -2.05 -10.38 -4.10
N ARG A 126 -2.97 -9.48 -3.76
CA ARG A 126 -3.54 -8.52 -4.73
C ARG A 126 -2.49 -7.51 -5.21
N VAL A 127 -1.66 -6.99 -4.32
CA VAL A 127 -0.54 -6.11 -4.71
C VAL A 127 0.44 -6.84 -5.63
N HIS A 128 0.83 -8.07 -5.30
CA HIS A 128 1.68 -8.89 -6.17
C HIS A 128 1.03 -9.11 -7.55
N ALA A 129 -0.26 -9.43 -7.59
CA ALA A 129 -0.98 -9.61 -8.85
C ALA A 129 -0.99 -8.32 -9.71
N MET A 130 -1.03 -7.13 -9.10
CA MET A 130 -0.89 -5.85 -9.82
C MET A 130 0.50 -5.72 -10.46
N ILE A 131 1.56 -6.04 -9.72
CA ILE A 131 2.95 -6.00 -10.23
C ILE A 131 3.13 -7.02 -11.36
N ILE A 132 2.66 -8.26 -11.19
CA ILE A 132 2.73 -9.31 -12.22
C ILE A 132 2.05 -8.86 -13.51
N ARG A 133 0.83 -8.32 -13.43
CA ARG A 133 0.12 -7.80 -14.62
C ARG A 133 0.89 -6.69 -15.34
N SER A 134 1.57 -5.82 -14.58
CA SER A 134 2.39 -4.74 -15.15
C SER A 134 3.64 -5.30 -15.84
N LEU A 135 4.29 -6.30 -15.25
CA LEU A 135 5.45 -6.99 -15.84
C LEU A 135 5.05 -7.74 -17.12
N ASP A 136 3.95 -8.50 -17.09
CA ASP A 136 3.43 -9.23 -18.25
C ASP A 136 3.09 -8.27 -19.39
N LEU A 137 2.52 -7.10 -19.08
CA LEU A 137 2.27 -6.07 -20.08
C LEU A 137 3.59 -5.56 -20.68
N GLY A 138 4.59 -5.24 -19.84
CA GLY A 138 5.90 -4.78 -20.29
C GLY A 138 6.61 -5.79 -21.19
N ILE A 139 6.49 -7.09 -20.90
CA ILE A 139 7.03 -8.18 -21.73
C ILE A 139 6.28 -8.25 -23.07
N ARG A 140 4.94 -8.18 -23.06
CA ARG A 140 4.14 -8.18 -24.30
C ARG A 140 4.44 -6.98 -25.21
N LEU A 141 4.72 -5.82 -24.62
CA LEU A 141 5.09 -4.59 -25.34
C LEU A 141 6.56 -4.58 -25.81
N GLY A 142 7.36 -5.60 -25.44
CA GLY A 142 8.78 -5.70 -25.78
C GLY A 142 9.69 -4.71 -25.02
N ILE A 143 9.17 -4.07 -23.99
CA ILE A 143 9.91 -3.16 -23.11
C ILE A 143 10.80 -3.94 -22.14
N LEU A 144 10.28 -5.06 -21.62
CA LEU A 144 10.98 -5.94 -20.68
C LEU A 144 11.41 -7.24 -21.37
N ARG A 145 12.54 -7.82 -20.92
CA ARG A 145 12.93 -9.16 -21.30
C ARG A 145 11.95 -10.20 -20.72
N ARG A 146 11.86 -11.36 -21.33
CA ARG A 146 11.15 -12.50 -20.75
C ARG A 146 11.80 -12.90 -19.42
N CYS A 147 10.98 -13.06 -18.37
CA CYS A 147 11.38 -13.50 -17.04
C CYS A 147 10.23 -14.22 -16.35
N ASP A 148 10.52 -14.89 -15.25
CA ASP A 148 9.47 -15.35 -14.33
C ASP A 148 8.90 -14.15 -13.56
N THR A 149 7.72 -13.69 -14.01
CA THR A 149 7.06 -12.48 -13.47
C THR A 149 6.65 -12.65 -12.03
N SER A 150 6.40 -13.87 -11.55
CA SER A 150 6.08 -14.12 -10.13
C SER A 150 7.30 -13.86 -9.24
N THR A 151 8.44 -14.42 -9.59
CA THR A 151 9.71 -14.22 -8.85
C THR A 151 10.14 -12.75 -8.91
N VAL A 152 10.09 -12.12 -10.09
CA VAL A 152 10.47 -10.71 -10.24
C VAL A 152 9.54 -9.80 -9.45
N ALA A 153 8.23 -10.07 -9.45
CA ALA A 153 7.27 -9.33 -8.64
C ALA A 153 7.58 -9.43 -7.14
N ALA A 154 7.95 -10.61 -6.64
CA ALA A 154 8.34 -10.79 -5.25
C ALA A 154 9.62 -10.00 -4.90
N CYS A 155 10.64 -10.01 -5.78
CA CYS A 155 11.85 -9.21 -5.60
C CYS A 155 11.56 -7.71 -5.58
N LEU A 156 10.77 -7.20 -6.53
CA LEU A 156 10.40 -5.79 -6.63
C LEU A 156 9.58 -5.36 -5.41
N PHE A 157 8.61 -6.17 -5.01
CA PHE A 157 7.80 -5.90 -3.82
C PHE A 157 8.67 -5.84 -2.56
N GLY A 158 9.57 -6.79 -2.37
CA GLY A 158 10.49 -6.82 -1.24
C GLY A 158 11.41 -5.60 -1.20
N ALA A 159 11.96 -5.18 -2.34
CA ALA A 159 12.81 -3.99 -2.44
C ALA A 159 12.03 -2.71 -2.11
N VAL A 160 10.85 -2.52 -2.70
CA VAL A 160 10.00 -1.34 -2.43
C VAL A 160 9.53 -1.34 -0.98
N ARG A 161 9.14 -2.48 -0.42
CA ARG A 161 8.76 -2.61 0.98
C ARG A 161 9.86 -2.11 1.91
N GLU A 162 11.10 -2.57 1.73
CA GLU A 162 12.24 -2.16 2.57
C GLU A 162 12.49 -0.64 2.46
N VAL A 163 12.41 -0.10 1.25
CA VAL A 163 12.55 1.35 1.03
C VAL A 163 11.45 2.12 1.77
N VAL A 164 10.22 1.66 1.68
CA VAL A 164 9.04 2.26 2.35
C VAL A 164 9.17 2.21 3.88
N GLU A 165 9.61 1.09 4.43
CA GLU A 165 9.82 0.94 5.88
C GLU A 165 10.90 1.91 6.39
N ARG A 166 12.00 2.06 5.65
CA ARG A 166 13.07 3.03 5.97
C ARG A 166 12.60 4.47 5.83
N LEU A 167 11.85 4.77 4.77
CA LEU A 167 11.31 6.10 4.52
C LEU A 167 10.40 6.57 5.65
N ALA A 168 9.51 5.70 6.13
CA ALA A 168 8.61 5.99 7.25
C ALA A 168 9.32 6.24 8.59
N SER A 169 10.60 5.88 8.67
CA SER A 169 11.45 6.08 9.86
C SER A 169 12.36 7.31 9.77
N ARG A 170 12.36 8.02 8.63
CA ARG A 170 13.18 9.23 8.44
C ARG A 170 12.61 10.41 9.24
N ARG A 171 13.50 11.33 9.60
CA ARG A 171 13.15 12.60 10.27
C ARG A 171 12.46 13.58 9.32
N ASP A 172 12.90 13.60 8.05
CA ASP A 172 12.29 14.34 6.95
C ASP A 172 12.06 13.34 5.80
N PRO A 173 10.87 12.72 5.76
CA PRO A 173 10.57 11.71 4.74
C PRO A 173 10.24 12.30 3.37
N GLU A 174 9.97 13.60 3.25
CA GLU A 174 9.69 14.27 1.96
C GLU A 174 10.96 14.62 1.20
N GLU A 175 12.11 14.74 1.91
CA GLU A 175 13.37 15.09 1.28
C GLU A 175 13.85 14.00 0.31
N GLY A 176 14.07 14.39 -0.95
CA GLY A 176 14.67 13.54 -1.97
C GLY A 176 13.78 12.42 -2.51
N LEU A 177 12.45 12.50 -2.37
CA LEU A 177 11.52 11.46 -2.84
C LEU A 177 11.65 11.17 -4.34
N ASP A 178 11.82 12.20 -5.16
CA ASP A 178 11.99 12.01 -6.60
C ASP A 178 13.31 11.30 -6.94
N ALA A 179 14.40 11.68 -6.28
CA ALA A 179 15.69 11.00 -6.44
C ALA A 179 15.61 9.55 -5.98
N LEU A 180 14.88 9.27 -4.90
CA LEU A 180 14.63 7.91 -4.41
C LEU A 180 13.82 7.10 -5.42
N ALA A 181 12.78 7.69 -6.03
CA ALA A 181 11.99 7.04 -7.08
C ALA A 181 12.87 6.70 -8.29
N ASP A 182 13.73 7.61 -8.71
CA ASP A 182 14.70 7.38 -9.80
C ASP A 182 15.63 6.20 -9.51
N GLU A 183 16.16 6.13 -8.29
CA GLU A 183 17.08 5.06 -7.90
C GLU A 183 16.38 3.69 -7.81
N VAL A 184 15.18 3.64 -7.24
CA VAL A 184 14.36 2.42 -7.18
C VAL A 184 14.05 1.90 -8.59
N VAL A 185 13.65 2.79 -9.51
CA VAL A 185 13.33 2.41 -10.89
C VAL A 185 14.59 1.97 -11.64
N ARG A 186 15.72 2.67 -11.49
CA ARG A 186 17.00 2.29 -12.09
C ARG A 186 17.42 0.90 -11.62
N PHE A 187 17.41 0.65 -10.31
CA PHE A 187 17.70 -0.66 -9.74
C PHE A 187 16.81 -1.76 -10.31
N ALA A 188 15.50 -1.53 -10.33
CA ALA A 188 14.51 -2.50 -10.83
C ALA A 188 14.77 -2.85 -12.32
N LEU A 189 15.08 -1.87 -13.14
CA LEU A 189 15.18 -2.04 -14.59
C LEU A 189 16.52 -2.56 -15.07
N THR A 190 17.61 -2.32 -14.35
CA THR A 190 18.92 -2.91 -14.72
C THR A 190 18.88 -4.44 -14.73
N GLY A 191 18.04 -5.05 -13.87
CA GLY A 191 17.87 -6.51 -13.81
C GLY A 191 16.87 -7.09 -14.80
N ILE A 192 15.88 -6.31 -15.29
CA ILE A 192 14.78 -6.81 -16.12
C ILE A 192 14.64 -6.07 -17.45
N ALA A 193 15.42 -5.02 -17.69
CA ALA A 193 15.45 -4.37 -19.00
C ALA A 193 15.90 -5.33 -20.10
N ARG A 194 15.35 -5.17 -21.29
CA ARG A 194 15.83 -5.90 -22.46
C ARG A 194 17.22 -5.37 -22.83
N ALA A 195 18.21 -6.26 -22.92
CA ALA A 195 19.50 -5.89 -23.50
C ALA A 195 19.29 -5.32 -24.91
N LYS A 196 19.92 -4.20 -25.20
CA LYS A 196 19.92 -3.58 -26.56
C LYS A 196 20.71 -4.43 -27.51
#